data_cd9c9071b1f113bdf3fdeb4917b684a1
#
_entry.id   cd9c9071b1f113bdf3fdeb4917b684a1
#
_cell.length_a   1.000
_cell.length_b   1.000
_cell.length_c   1.000
_cell.angle_alpha   90.00
_cell.angle_beta   90.00
_cell.angle_gamma   90.00
#
_symmetry.space_group_name_H-M   'P 1'
#
loop_
_entity.id
_entity.type
_entity.pdbx_description
1 polymer ?
#
loop_
_entity_poly.entity_id
_entity_poly.type
_entity_poly.pdbx_seq_one_letter_code
_entity_poly.pdbx_strand_id
1 'polypeptide(L)'
;MTLFLTFQALDQRKIRLNSKITVSQNAASQKPCKLGLKKGDKLTVHDAILAVVTKSANDASVALAEHIAGGSQERFVERMNQKAKSLGMKSTVFMNPSGWKNREQLTTARDMSKLALALYKKYPHYYKFFSTKTFSYCGRKYSNHNTLLGTRKDMVIDGIKTGFVNASGFNIVTSAVKGKQRVMLVYLGGESAQQRNRECNALFKKSFSRIQSEKIINKRRGSTYSSLHREIMRLLDKRAATPDIQTKNS
;
A
#
# COMPACT_ATOMS: atom_id res chain seq x y z
N MET A 1 2.05 -8.53 3.17
CA MET A 1 1.02 -9.58 3.36
C MET A 1 0.76 -9.86 4.85
N THR A 2 1.77 -10.00 5.69
CA THR A 2 1.61 -10.26 7.13
C THR A 2 0.69 -9.24 7.79
N LEU A 3 0.94 -7.93 7.61
CA LEU A 3 0.07 -6.90 8.16
C LEU A 3 -1.33 -6.87 7.50
N PHE A 4 -1.46 -7.30 6.25
CA PHE A 4 -2.79 -7.46 5.63
C PHE A 4 -3.64 -8.49 6.39
N LEU A 5 -3.07 -9.65 6.69
CA LEU A 5 -3.77 -10.70 7.45
C LEU A 5 -3.97 -10.30 8.92
N THR A 6 -3.03 -9.53 9.50
CA THR A 6 -3.19 -8.96 10.84
C THR A 6 -4.37 -7.99 10.89
N PHE A 7 -4.47 -7.07 9.92
CA PHE A 7 -5.58 -6.12 9.83
C PHE A 7 -6.91 -6.82 9.54
N GLN A 8 -6.88 -7.88 8.73
CA GLN A 8 -8.06 -8.72 8.52
C GLN A 8 -8.52 -9.38 9.83
N ALA A 9 -7.62 -9.89 10.65
CA ALA A 9 -7.96 -10.51 11.93
C ALA A 9 -8.50 -9.49 12.95
N LEU A 10 -7.95 -8.26 12.95
CA LEU A 10 -8.45 -7.14 13.76
C LEU A 10 -9.86 -6.72 13.33
N ASP A 11 -10.08 -6.55 12.03
CA ASP A 11 -11.36 -6.17 11.44
C ASP A 11 -12.46 -7.22 11.75
N GLN A 12 -12.10 -8.50 11.67
CA GLN A 12 -12.95 -9.63 12.05
C GLN A 12 -13.09 -9.83 13.58
N ARG A 13 -12.49 -8.96 14.40
CA ARG A 13 -12.49 -9.04 15.88
C ARG A 13 -11.92 -10.34 16.45
N LYS A 14 -11.15 -11.11 15.67
CA LYS A 14 -10.47 -12.34 16.12
C LYS A 14 -9.31 -12.04 17.07
N ILE A 15 -8.70 -10.87 16.91
CA ILE A 15 -7.70 -10.30 17.81
C ILE A 15 -8.00 -8.83 18.06
N ARG A 16 -7.39 -8.25 19.11
CA ARG A 16 -7.48 -6.82 19.45
C ARG A 16 -6.07 -6.21 19.48
N LEU A 17 -5.94 -4.90 19.34
CA LEU A 17 -4.64 -4.22 19.41
C LEU A 17 -3.92 -4.44 20.75
N ASN A 18 -4.67 -4.56 21.85
CA ASN A 18 -4.14 -4.84 23.18
C ASN A 18 -3.98 -6.34 23.49
N SER A 19 -4.38 -7.24 22.59
CA SER A 19 -4.15 -8.68 22.77
C SER A 19 -2.65 -8.96 22.94
N LYS A 20 -2.33 -9.82 23.91
CA LYS A 20 -0.94 -10.22 24.21
C LYS A 20 -0.55 -11.41 23.36
N ILE A 21 0.54 -11.26 22.65
CA ILE A 21 1.22 -12.32 21.90
C ILE A 21 2.27 -12.93 22.80
N THR A 22 2.25 -14.24 22.96
CA THR A 22 3.36 -14.96 23.60
C THR A 22 4.38 -15.32 22.53
N VAL A 23 5.62 -14.91 22.75
CA VAL A 23 6.72 -15.16 21.81
C VAL A 23 7.15 -16.62 21.90
N SER A 24 7.10 -17.32 20.78
CA SER A 24 7.58 -18.71 20.64
C SER A 24 9.10 -18.78 20.55
N GLN A 25 9.65 -19.97 20.67
CA GLN A 25 11.07 -20.23 20.40
C GLN A 25 11.42 -19.90 18.94
N ASN A 26 10.53 -20.22 17.97
CA ASN A 26 10.73 -19.92 16.56
C ASN A 26 10.79 -18.39 16.32
N ALA A 27 9.85 -17.62 16.88
CA ALA A 27 9.88 -16.17 16.76
C ALA A 27 11.15 -15.57 17.39
N ALA A 28 11.55 -16.01 18.58
CA ALA A 28 12.76 -15.53 19.26
C ALA A 28 14.07 -15.82 18.49
N SER A 29 14.13 -16.93 17.77
CA SER A 29 15.32 -17.37 17.02
C SER A 29 15.51 -16.67 15.67
N GLN A 30 14.58 -15.80 15.28
CA GLN A 30 14.64 -15.12 13.98
C GLN A 30 15.91 -14.29 13.78
N LYS A 31 16.39 -14.27 12.52
CA LYS A 31 17.56 -13.47 12.13
C LYS A 31 17.25 -11.97 12.14
N PRO A 32 18.23 -11.08 12.28
CA PRO A 32 18.04 -9.63 12.17
C PRO A 32 17.46 -9.23 10.77
N CYS A 33 16.64 -8.14 10.70
CA CYS A 33 16.28 -7.20 11.77
C CYS A 33 15.26 -7.78 12.75
N LYS A 34 15.43 -7.48 14.02
CA LYS A 34 14.54 -7.97 15.09
C LYS A 34 14.51 -7.01 16.29
N LEU A 35 13.52 -7.11 17.16
CA LEU A 35 13.49 -6.43 18.47
C LEU A 35 14.42 -7.09 19.47
N GLY A 36 14.71 -8.37 19.33
CA GLY A 36 15.44 -9.19 20.27
C GLY A 36 14.53 -9.83 21.32
N LEU A 37 13.32 -10.21 20.90
CA LEU A 37 12.34 -10.88 21.75
C LEU A 37 12.89 -12.24 22.21
N LYS A 38 12.57 -12.62 23.47
CA LYS A 38 12.91 -13.92 24.05
C LYS A 38 11.67 -14.82 24.09
N LYS A 39 11.88 -16.14 24.11
CA LYS A 39 10.79 -17.13 24.32
C LYS A 39 10.04 -16.78 25.61
N GLY A 40 8.73 -16.74 25.55
CA GLY A 40 7.84 -16.42 26.68
C GLY A 40 7.56 -14.93 26.87
N ASP A 41 8.31 -14.03 26.22
CA ASP A 41 8.01 -12.59 26.25
C ASP A 41 6.57 -12.33 25.79
N LYS A 42 5.99 -11.27 26.34
CA LYS A 42 4.64 -10.81 25.98
C LYS A 42 4.73 -9.45 25.30
N LEU A 43 4.27 -9.35 24.07
CA LEU A 43 4.09 -8.05 23.42
C LEU A 43 2.65 -7.89 22.94
N THR A 44 2.20 -6.64 22.78
CA THR A 44 0.85 -6.40 22.27
C THR A 44 0.82 -6.56 20.75
N VAL A 45 -0.34 -6.87 20.19
CA VAL A 45 -0.54 -6.83 18.72
C VAL A 45 -0.17 -5.44 18.16
N HIS A 46 -0.50 -4.36 18.89
CA HIS A 46 -0.13 -2.99 18.55
C HIS A 46 1.38 -2.83 18.43
N ASP A 47 2.14 -3.24 19.45
CA ASP A 47 3.60 -3.10 19.45
C ASP A 47 4.25 -3.97 18.35
N ALA A 48 3.70 -5.17 18.13
CA ALA A 48 4.15 -6.03 17.05
C ALA A 48 3.94 -5.38 15.66
N ILE A 49 2.79 -4.75 15.41
CA ILE A 49 2.53 -3.98 14.18
C ILE A 49 3.55 -2.87 14.03
N LEU A 50 3.78 -2.06 15.07
CA LEU A 50 4.74 -0.96 15.04
C LEU A 50 6.18 -1.44 14.81
N ALA A 51 6.56 -2.54 15.44
CA ALA A 51 7.87 -3.16 15.23
C ALA A 51 8.07 -3.64 13.78
N VAL A 52 7.04 -4.24 13.18
CA VAL A 52 7.07 -4.67 11.78
C VAL A 52 7.15 -3.47 10.83
N VAL A 53 6.38 -2.41 11.09
CA VAL A 53 6.36 -1.21 10.24
C VAL A 53 7.67 -0.45 10.32
N THR A 54 8.19 -0.18 11.52
CA THR A 54 9.35 0.70 11.72
C THR A 54 10.66 -0.05 11.59
N LYS A 55 10.89 -1.05 12.44
CA LYS A 55 12.13 -1.82 12.51
C LYS A 55 12.21 -2.95 11.50
N SER A 56 11.09 -3.29 10.83
CA SER A 56 11.02 -4.49 9.99
C SER A 56 11.36 -5.78 10.78
N ALA A 57 10.87 -5.86 12.02
CA ALA A 57 11.24 -6.87 12.98
C ALA A 57 10.75 -8.27 12.57
N ASN A 58 11.68 -9.18 12.27
CA ASN A 58 11.37 -10.54 11.82
C ASN A 58 10.73 -11.36 12.94
N ASP A 59 11.25 -11.24 14.18
CA ASP A 59 10.70 -11.87 15.38
C ASP A 59 9.24 -11.45 15.64
N ALA A 60 8.93 -10.15 15.56
CA ALA A 60 7.57 -9.66 15.70
C ALA A 60 6.66 -10.11 14.55
N SER A 61 7.18 -10.22 13.31
CA SER A 61 6.42 -10.72 12.16
C SER A 61 6.02 -12.19 12.34
N VAL A 62 6.94 -13.03 12.82
CA VAL A 62 6.67 -14.45 13.11
C VAL A 62 5.73 -14.59 14.29
N ALA A 63 5.94 -13.84 15.37
CA ALA A 63 5.06 -13.87 16.54
C ALA A 63 3.61 -13.50 16.19
N LEU A 64 3.40 -12.45 15.35
CA LEU A 64 2.07 -12.10 14.81
C LEU A 64 1.46 -13.25 14.00
N ALA A 65 2.26 -13.85 13.12
CA ALA A 65 1.82 -14.93 12.24
C ALA A 65 1.34 -16.14 13.04
N GLU A 66 2.15 -16.59 13.99
CA GLU A 66 1.82 -17.72 14.86
C GLU A 66 0.59 -17.42 15.73
N HIS A 67 0.50 -16.21 16.31
CA HIS A 67 -0.66 -15.82 17.12
C HIS A 67 -1.98 -15.88 16.32
N ILE A 68 -1.96 -15.42 15.06
CA ILE A 68 -3.15 -15.42 14.19
C ILE A 68 -3.48 -16.82 13.66
N ALA A 69 -2.48 -17.68 13.50
CA ALA A 69 -2.63 -19.01 12.90
C ALA A 69 -2.68 -20.16 13.92
N GLY A 70 -2.89 -19.84 15.20
CA GLY A 70 -2.98 -20.86 16.26
C GLY A 70 -1.65 -21.61 16.48
N GLY A 71 -0.54 -20.87 16.50
CA GLY A 71 0.80 -21.36 16.80
C GLY A 71 1.61 -21.85 15.60
N SER A 72 1.07 -21.89 14.38
CA SER A 72 1.79 -22.43 13.20
C SER A 72 2.11 -21.34 12.19
N GLN A 73 3.41 -21.17 11.92
CA GLN A 73 3.91 -20.31 10.84
C GLN A 73 3.50 -20.85 9.47
N GLU A 74 3.52 -22.15 9.28
CA GLU A 74 3.17 -22.83 8.03
C GLU A 74 1.73 -22.55 7.64
N ARG A 75 0.79 -22.73 8.58
CA ARG A 75 -0.63 -22.36 8.37
C ARG A 75 -0.81 -20.89 8.04
N PHE A 76 0.02 -20.01 8.60
CA PHE A 76 -0.03 -18.60 8.26
C PHE A 76 0.47 -18.35 6.83
N VAL A 77 1.54 -19.00 6.41
CA VAL A 77 2.08 -18.92 5.04
C VAL A 77 1.07 -19.43 4.00
N GLU A 78 0.37 -20.51 4.29
CA GLU A 78 -0.73 -20.98 3.46
C GLU A 78 -1.81 -19.90 3.29
N ARG A 79 -2.23 -19.26 4.40
CA ARG A 79 -3.19 -18.12 4.35
C ARG A 79 -2.65 -16.93 3.55
N MET A 80 -1.33 -16.64 3.64
CA MET A 80 -0.69 -15.59 2.82
C MET A 80 -0.82 -15.90 1.33
N ASN A 81 -0.57 -17.15 0.92
CA ASN A 81 -0.64 -17.58 -0.47
C ASN A 81 -2.09 -17.65 -0.97
N GLN A 82 -3.03 -18.16 -0.17
CA GLN A 82 -4.46 -18.11 -0.47
C GLN A 82 -4.94 -16.66 -0.67
N LYS A 83 -4.50 -15.74 0.20
CA LYS A 83 -4.81 -14.31 0.09
C LYS A 83 -4.19 -13.70 -1.16
N ALA A 84 -2.94 -14.01 -1.48
CA ALA A 84 -2.28 -13.56 -2.71
C ALA A 84 -3.09 -13.98 -3.94
N LYS A 85 -3.49 -15.25 -4.01
CA LYS A 85 -4.36 -15.77 -5.09
C LYS A 85 -5.68 -14.99 -5.18
N SER A 86 -6.34 -14.75 -4.05
CA SER A 86 -7.63 -14.00 -4.00
C SER A 86 -7.50 -12.54 -4.41
N LEU A 87 -6.31 -11.94 -4.27
CA LEU A 87 -5.98 -10.58 -4.72
C LEU A 87 -5.50 -10.55 -6.18
N GLY A 88 -5.46 -11.69 -6.86
CA GLY A 88 -4.98 -11.80 -8.23
C GLY A 88 -3.46 -11.61 -8.36
N MET A 89 -2.67 -11.89 -7.31
CA MET A 89 -1.21 -11.84 -7.31
C MET A 89 -0.66 -13.14 -7.90
N LYS A 90 -0.75 -13.28 -9.21
CA LYS A 90 -0.50 -14.55 -9.94
C LYS A 90 0.98 -14.96 -9.98
N SER A 91 1.90 -14.01 -9.74
CA SER A 91 3.36 -14.22 -9.80
C SER A 91 4.01 -14.02 -8.43
N THR A 92 3.27 -14.32 -7.35
CA THR A 92 3.75 -14.13 -5.97
C THR A 92 3.58 -15.40 -5.17
N VAL A 93 4.69 -15.82 -4.52
CA VAL A 93 4.72 -16.90 -3.54
C VAL A 93 5.35 -16.37 -2.27
N PHE A 94 4.69 -16.59 -1.14
CA PHE A 94 5.20 -16.32 0.20
C PHE A 94 5.68 -17.61 0.84
N MET A 95 6.88 -17.56 1.43
CA MET A 95 7.48 -18.69 2.13
C MET A 95 7.63 -18.45 3.64
N ASN A 96 7.52 -17.18 4.07
CA ASN A 96 7.59 -16.83 5.49
C ASN A 96 6.91 -15.46 5.75
N PRO A 97 6.52 -15.19 7.00
CA PRO A 97 5.82 -13.94 7.34
C PRO A 97 6.72 -12.70 7.39
N SER A 98 8.04 -12.85 7.49
CA SER A 98 8.97 -11.74 7.68
C SER A 98 9.51 -11.15 6.38
N GLY A 99 9.42 -11.88 5.27
CA GLY A 99 10.10 -11.51 4.02
C GLY A 99 11.60 -11.87 4.04
N TRP A 100 12.04 -12.68 5.01
CA TRP A 100 13.43 -13.17 5.03
C TRP A 100 13.74 -14.00 3.79
N LYS A 101 14.99 -13.96 3.36
CA LYS A 101 15.43 -14.61 2.12
C LYS A 101 15.01 -16.08 2.03
N ASN A 102 14.38 -16.41 0.92
CA ASN A 102 14.07 -17.76 0.49
C ASN A 102 14.05 -17.78 -1.04
N ARG A 103 14.64 -18.78 -1.69
CA ARG A 103 14.76 -18.84 -3.15
C ARG A 103 13.41 -18.95 -3.86
N GLU A 104 12.44 -19.56 -3.21
CA GLU A 104 11.08 -19.75 -3.72
C GLU A 104 10.16 -18.57 -3.45
N GLN A 105 10.58 -17.61 -2.61
CA GLN A 105 9.79 -16.43 -2.28
C GLN A 105 9.94 -15.38 -3.37
N LEU A 106 8.97 -15.32 -4.26
CA LEU A 106 8.99 -14.48 -5.45
C LEU A 106 7.80 -13.51 -5.47
N THR A 107 7.98 -12.38 -6.12
CA THR A 107 6.91 -11.41 -6.38
C THR A 107 7.24 -10.54 -7.59
N THR A 108 6.27 -9.70 -7.99
CA THR A 108 6.44 -8.68 -9.04
C THR A 108 5.95 -7.32 -8.53
N ALA A 109 6.39 -6.23 -9.19
CA ALA A 109 5.91 -4.89 -8.88
C ALA A 109 4.39 -4.77 -9.07
N ARG A 110 3.85 -5.44 -10.09
CA ARG A 110 2.40 -5.47 -10.36
C ARG A 110 1.62 -6.14 -9.23
N ASP A 111 2.09 -7.27 -8.71
CA ASP A 111 1.41 -7.96 -7.62
C ASP A 111 1.51 -7.21 -6.30
N MET A 112 2.68 -6.62 -6.00
CA MET A 112 2.83 -5.78 -4.83
C MET A 112 1.96 -4.51 -4.88
N SER A 113 1.69 -3.95 -6.07
CA SER A 113 0.76 -2.83 -6.24
C SER A 113 -0.69 -3.23 -5.92
N LYS A 114 -1.11 -4.46 -6.28
CA LYS A 114 -2.43 -5.00 -5.92
C LYS A 114 -2.57 -5.12 -4.40
N LEU A 115 -1.54 -5.65 -3.72
CA LEU A 115 -1.52 -5.76 -2.26
C LEU A 115 -1.59 -4.38 -1.59
N ALA A 116 -0.80 -3.41 -2.07
CA ALA A 116 -0.79 -2.04 -1.56
C ALA A 116 -2.17 -1.37 -1.69
N LEU A 117 -2.79 -1.50 -2.85
CA LEU A 117 -4.11 -0.96 -3.12
C LEU A 117 -5.18 -1.62 -2.24
N ALA A 118 -5.08 -2.94 -2.06
CA ALA A 118 -6.00 -3.69 -1.21
C ALA A 118 -5.87 -3.30 0.27
N LEU A 119 -4.64 -3.09 0.79
CA LEU A 119 -4.40 -2.57 2.13
C LEU A 119 -5.07 -1.21 2.34
N TYR A 120 -4.86 -0.28 1.43
CA TYR A 120 -5.42 1.06 1.51
C TYR A 120 -6.96 1.06 1.46
N LYS A 121 -7.54 0.29 0.51
CA LYS A 121 -9.00 0.27 0.31
C LYS A 121 -9.75 -0.48 1.41
N LYS A 122 -9.21 -1.62 1.87
CA LYS A 122 -9.90 -2.49 2.82
C LYS A 122 -9.70 -2.10 4.27
N TYR A 123 -8.53 -1.55 4.61
CA TYR A 123 -8.15 -1.27 6.00
C TYR A 123 -7.67 0.18 6.19
N PRO A 124 -8.46 1.20 5.81
CA PRO A 124 -8.03 2.60 5.88
C PRO A 124 -7.70 3.04 7.31
N HIS A 125 -8.42 2.51 8.33
CA HIS A 125 -8.18 2.81 9.74
C HIS A 125 -6.81 2.30 10.23
N TYR A 126 -6.34 1.15 9.72
CA TYR A 126 -5.06 0.56 10.08
C TYR A 126 -3.93 1.05 9.16
N TYR A 127 -4.26 1.58 7.98
CA TYR A 127 -3.28 2.07 7.03
C TYR A 127 -2.37 3.15 7.62
N LYS A 128 -2.88 3.96 8.53
CA LYS A 128 -2.13 5.00 9.25
C LYS A 128 -0.87 4.48 9.98
N PHE A 129 -0.82 3.21 10.37
CA PHE A 129 0.37 2.63 10.99
C PHE A 129 1.60 2.74 10.09
N PHE A 130 1.43 2.68 8.77
CA PHE A 130 2.55 2.76 7.81
C PHE A 130 3.25 4.12 7.79
N SER A 131 2.62 5.19 8.30
CA SER A 131 3.22 6.52 8.42
C SER A 131 4.00 6.73 9.72
N THR A 132 4.06 5.74 10.61
CA THR A 132 4.78 5.83 11.87
C THR A 132 6.28 6.01 11.62
N LYS A 133 6.85 7.15 12.05
CA LYS A 133 8.28 7.47 11.85
C LYS A 133 9.17 6.80 12.88
N THR A 134 8.72 6.71 14.12
CA THR A 134 9.49 6.15 15.23
C THR A 134 8.59 5.32 16.14
N PHE A 135 9.17 4.33 16.77
CA PHE A 135 8.54 3.46 17.76
C PHE A 135 9.51 3.20 18.92
N SER A 136 8.99 3.21 20.13
CA SER A 136 9.77 2.90 21.34
C SER A 136 9.28 1.61 21.97
N TYR A 137 10.20 0.71 22.29
CA TYR A 137 9.90 -0.58 22.91
C TYR A 137 11.00 -0.93 23.92
N CYS A 138 10.62 -1.25 25.17
CA CYS A 138 11.56 -1.58 26.25
C CYS A 138 12.73 -0.59 26.36
N GLY A 139 12.44 0.71 26.40
CA GLY A 139 13.42 1.79 26.52
C GLY A 139 14.25 2.08 25.26
N ARG A 140 14.08 1.31 24.17
CA ARG A 140 14.81 1.51 22.91
C ARG A 140 13.92 2.18 21.87
N LYS A 141 14.46 3.19 21.17
CA LYS A 141 13.80 3.89 20.08
C LYS A 141 14.25 3.31 18.73
N TYR A 142 13.28 3.01 17.87
CA TYR A 142 13.49 2.50 16.51
C TYR A 142 12.93 3.49 15.49
N SER A 143 13.72 3.81 14.47
CA SER A 143 13.29 4.65 13.36
C SER A 143 12.77 3.79 12.20
N ASN A 144 11.79 4.33 11.47
CA ASN A 144 11.30 3.67 10.28
C ASN A 144 12.37 3.67 9.18
N HIS A 145 12.57 2.52 8.54
CA HIS A 145 13.50 2.37 7.41
C HIS A 145 13.03 3.12 6.15
N ASN A 146 11.78 3.53 6.08
CA ASN A 146 11.27 4.40 5.02
C ASN A 146 11.56 5.87 5.33
N THR A 147 12.73 6.35 4.94
CA THR A 147 13.16 7.75 5.13
C THR A 147 12.44 8.74 4.21
N LEU A 148 11.56 8.27 3.32
CA LEU A 148 10.70 9.14 2.52
C LEU A 148 9.50 9.68 3.30
N LEU A 149 9.11 9.04 4.43
CA LEU A 149 7.91 9.40 5.19
C LEU A 149 7.90 10.86 5.63
N GLY A 150 6.75 11.50 5.47
CA GLY A 150 6.44 12.85 5.93
C GLY A 150 6.09 13.81 4.82
N THR A 151 5.88 15.07 5.22
CA THR A 151 5.50 16.15 4.31
C THR A 151 6.70 16.60 3.49
N ARG A 152 6.53 16.66 2.20
CA ARG A 152 7.40 17.31 1.23
C ARG A 152 6.67 18.57 0.74
N LYS A 153 7.43 19.49 0.07
CA LYS A 153 6.92 20.82 -0.32
C LYS A 153 5.47 20.82 -0.86
N ASP A 154 5.03 19.78 -1.54
CA ASP A 154 3.76 19.73 -2.25
C ASP A 154 3.03 18.37 -2.15
N MET A 155 3.56 17.41 -1.38
CA MET A 155 2.97 16.08 -1.17
C MET A 155 3.30 15.51 0.19
N VAL A 156 2.48 14.58 0.69
CA VAL A 156 2.70 13.80 1.90
C VAL A 156 2.96 12.36 1.53
N ILE A 157 4.12 11.82 1.92
CA ILE A 157 4.43 10.40 1.78
C ILE A 157 4.04 9.70 3.08
N ASP A 158 3.07 8.78 3.01
CA ASP A 158 2.38 8.20 4.16
C ASP A 158 2.49 6.66 4.29
N GLY A 159 3.36 6.06 3.51
CA GLY A 159 3.58 4.60 3.56
C GLY A 159 4.56 4.14 2.48
N ILE A 160 4.77 2.85 2.32
CA ILE A 160 4.15 1.74 3.05
C ILE A 160 5.28 0.92 3.71
N LYS A 161 6.17 0.30 2.92
CA LYS A 161 7.21 -0.59 3.47
C LYS A 161 8.42 -0.71 2.57
N THR A 162 9.60 -0.66 3.18
CA THR A 162 10.89 -0.99 2.55
C THR A 162 11.21 -2.47 2.70
N GLY A 163 12.03 -3.01 1.80
CA GLY A 163 12.59 -4.34 1.89
C GLY A 163 14.02 -4.35 1.37
N PHE A 164 14.85 -5.22 1.94
CA PHE A 164 16.20 -5.47 1.46
C PHE A 164 16.59 -6.91 1.72
N VAL A 165 17.05 -7.58 0.70
CA VAL A 165 17.88 -8.80 0.78
C VAL A 165 18.93 -8.73 -0.33
N ASN A 166 20.11 -9.31 -0.10
CA ASN A 166 21.23 -9.22 -1.06
C ASN A 166 20.83 -9.64 -2.49
N ALA A 167 19.96 -10.64 -2.62
CA ALA A 167 19.52 -11.17 -3.90
C ALA A 167 18.58 -10.23 -4.68
N SER A 168 17.84 -9.35 -4.02
CA SER A 168 16.85 -8.47 -4.64
C SER A 168 17.16 -6.97 -4.51
N GLY A 169 18.25 -6.60 -3.83
CA GLY A 169 18.60 -5.19 -3.62
C GLY A 169 17.61 -4.41 -2.76
N PHE A 170 17.59 -3.11 -2.93
CA PHE A 170 16.76 -2.18 -2.15
C PHE A 170 15.39 -1.99 -2.78
N ASN A 171 14.36 -2.43 -2.08
CA ASN A 171 12.98 -2.45 -2.52
C ASN A 171 12.11 -1.49 -1.70
N ILE A 172 11.02 -1.01 -2.28
CA ILE A 172 10.00 -0.24 -1.56
C ILE A 172 8.64 -0.35 -2.25
N VAL A 173 7.61 -0.46 -1.44
CA VAL A 173 6.25 -0.05 -1.79
C VAL A 173 6.00 1.26 -1.06
N THR A 174 5.65 2.31 -1.77
CA THR A 174 5.43 3.64 -1.18
C THR A 174 4.20 4.32 -1.74
N SER A 175 3.61 5.22 -0.97
CA SER A 175 2.49 6.02 -1.43
C SER A 175 2.63 7.48 -1.02
N ALA A 176 2.10 8.36 -1.87
CA ALA A 176 2.05 9.78 -1.62
C ALA A 176 0.67 10.36 -1.93
N VAL A 177 0.31 11.42 -1.22
CA VAL A 177 -0.92 12.20 -1.40
C VAL A 177 -0.55 13.63 -1.77
N LYS A 178 -1.21 14.17 -2.81
CA LYS A 178 -1.17 15.59 -3.19
C LYS A 178 -2.60 16.06 -3.43
N GLY A 179 -3.10 16.93 -2.55
CA GLY A 179 -4.52 17.30 -2.53
C GLY A 179 -5.41 16.05 -2.38
N LYS A 180 -6.37 15.88 -3.29
CA LYS A 180 -7.28 14.72 -3.31
C LYS A 180 -6.71 13.50 -4.07
N GLN A 181 -5.49 13.57 -4.56
CA GLN A 181 -4.89 12.52 -5.39
C GLN A 181 -3.91 11.68 -4.59
N ARG A 182 -3.95 10.36 -4.83
CA ARG A 182 -3.00 9.41 -4.27
C ARG A 182 -2.29 8.69 -5.40
N VAL A 183 -0.97 8.54 -5.26
CA VAL A 183 -0.12 7.72 -6.13
C VAL A 183 0.54 6.65 -5.26
N MET A 184 0.51 5.41 -5.72
CA MET A 184 1.25 4.30 -5.13
C MET A 184 2.32 3.83 -6.10
N LEU A 185 3.54 3.64 -5.60
CA LEU A 185 4.69 3.18 -6.38
C LEU A 185 5.24 1.90 -5.78
N VAL A 186 5.69 1.02 -6.66
CA VAL A 186 6.50 -0.15 -6.31
C VAL A 186 7.82 -0.04 -7.07
N TYR A 187 8.92 -0.03 -6.33
CA TYR A 187 10.27 0.00 -6.87
C TYR A 187 11.05 -1.19 -6.32
N LEU A 188 11.57 -2.03 -7.19
CA LEU A 188 12.29 -3.25 -6.86
C LEU A 188 13.68 -3.22 -7.47
N GLY A 189 14.66 -3.76 -6.77
CA GLY A 189 16.00 -4.00 -7.31
C GLY A 189 16.92 -2.78 -7.32
N GLY A 190 16.73 -1.81 -6.43
CA GLY A 190 17.66 -0.68 -6.33
C GLY A 190 19.03 -1.08 -5.79
N GLU A 191 20.08 -0.42 -6.25
CA GLU A 191 21.47 -0.64 -5.84
C GLU A 191 21.75 -0.06 -4.44
N SER A 192 21.01 1.00 -4.07
CA SER A 192 21.13 1.66 -2.76
C SER A 192 19.81 2.25 -2.30
N ALA A 193 19.70 2.52 -0.99
CA ALA A 193 18.55 3.21 -0.43
C ALA A 193 18.42 4.64 -0.97
N GLN A 194 19.55 5.32 -1.22
CA GLN A 194 19.58 6.67 -1.78
C GLN A 194 19.06 6.69 -3.22
N GLN A 195 19.55 5.79 -4.07
CA GLN A 195 19.09 5.67 -5.46
C GLN A 195 17.59 5.38 -5.49
N ARG A 196 17.14 4.32 -4.79
CA ARG A 196 15.71 3.98 -4.68
C ARG A 196 14.87 5.19 -4.28
N ASN A 197 15.30 5.96 -3.30
CA ASN A 197 14.57 7.13 -2.83
C ASN A 197 14.54 8.27 -3.85
N ARG A 198 15.66 8.52 -4.57
CA ARG A 198 15.70 9.52 -5.66
C ARG A 198 14.73 9.15 -6.77
N GLU A 199 14.76 7.89 -7.21
CA GLU A 199 13.87 7.38 -8.27
C GLU A 199 12.40 7.48 -7.85
N CYS A 200 12.05 7.08 -6.63
CA CYS A 200 10.67 7.21 -6.13
C CYS A 200 10.21 8.68 -6.12
N ASN A 201 11.06 9.62 -5.70
CA ASN A 201 10.72 11.04 -5.72
C ASN A 201 10.50 11.57 -7.15
N ALA A 202 11.34 11.16 -8.11
CA ALA A 202 11.20 11.53 -9.52
C ALA A 202 9.89 10.96 -10.11
N LEU A 203 9.59 9.68 -9.83
CA LEU A 203 8.37 9.02 -10.26
C LEU A 203 7.12 9.67 -9.66
N PHE A 204 7.11 10.06 -8.38
CA PHE A 204 6.00 10.80 -7.79
C PHE A 204 5.75 12.12 -8.51
N LYS A 205 6.80 12.93 -8.74
CA LYS A 205 6.69 14.20 -9.48
C LYS A 205 6.08 13.97 -10.86
N LYS A 206 6.64 13.03 -11.64
CA LYS A 206 6.15 12.69 -12.98
C LYS A 206 4.69 12.24 -12.96
N SER A 207 4.31 11.37 -12.00
CA SER A 207 2.95 10.85 -11.88
C SER A 207 1.93 11.94 -11.57
N PHE A 208 2.21 12.81 -10.58
CA PHE A 208 1.32 13.91 -10.24
C PHE A 208 1.20 14.95 -11.36
N SER A 209 2.29 15.27 -12.07
CA SER A 209 2.24 16.15 -13.25
C SER A 209 1.37 15.57 -14.35
N ARG A 210 1.51 14.28 -14.64
CA ARG A 210 0.68 13.60 -15.65
C ARG A 210 -0.81 13.63 -15.29
N ILE A 211 -1.16 13.31 -14.03
CA ILE A 211 -2.55 13.35 -13.57
C ILE A 211 -3.14 14.77 -13.70
N GLN A 212 -2.34 15.80 -13.41
CA GLN A 212 -2.77 17.19 -13.55
C GLN A 212 -3.01 17.56 -15.02
N SER A 213 -2.11 17.18 -15.92
CA SER A 213 -2.27 17.40 -17.36
C SER A 213 -3.50 16.71 -17.94
N GLU A 214 -3.73 15.46 -17.58
CA GLU A 214 -4.92 14.69 -18.00
C GLU A 214 -6.22 15.36 -17.52
N LYS A 215 -6.25 15.90 -16.30
CA LYS A 215 -7.41 16.66 -15.81
C LYS A 215 -7.68 17.92 -16.59
N ILE A 216 -6.63 18.67 -16.97
CA ILE A 216 -6.75 19.89 -17.77
C ILE A 216 -7.32 19.56 -19.16
N ILE A 217 -6.79 18.50 -19.80
CA ILE A 217 -7.24 18.03 -21.10
C ILE A 217 -8.71 17.61 -21.04
N ASN A 218 -9.08 16.80 -20.04
CA ASN A 218 -10.47 16.33 -19.88
C ASN A 218 -11.43 17.48 -19.58
N LYS A 219 -11.03 18.47 -18.78
CA LYS A 219 -11.83 19.69 -18.53
C LYS A 219 -12.04 20.49 -19.82
N ARG A 220 -11.00 20.66 -20.65
CA ARG A 220 -11.09 21.36 -21.95
C ARG A 220 -12.02 20.61 -22.90
N ARG A 221 -11.87 19.28 -23.04
CA ARG A 221 -12.74 18.43 -23.88
C ARG A 221 -14.20 18.51 -23.41
N GLY A 222 -14.47 18.43 -22.12
CA GLY A 222 -15.82 18.57 -21.55
C GLY A 222 -16.43 19.95 -21.79
N SER A 223 -15.64 21.02 -21.70
CA SER A 223 -16.05 22.39 -22.02
C SER A 223 -16.39 22.55 -23.50
N THR A 224 -15.57 21.99 -24.41
CA THR A 224 -15.82 22.02 -25.85
C THR A 224 -17.07 21.23 -26.22
N TYR A 225 -17.28 20.06 -25.61
CA TYR A 225 -18.48 19.23 -25.84
C TYR A 225 -19.75 19.93 -25.36
N SER A 226 -19.73 20.59 -24.21
CA SER A 226 -20.89 21.32 -23.69
C SER A 226 -21.19 22.62 -24.45
N SER A 227 -20.20 23.26 -25.07
CA SER A 227 -20.42 24.42 -25.95
C SER A 227 -21.00 23.99 -27.30
N LEU A 228 -20.47 22.92 -27.89
CA LEU A 228 -20.99 22.35 -29.14
C LEU A 228 -22.41 21.82 -28.99
N HIS A 229 -22.72 21.14 -27.88
CA HIS A 229 -24.06 20.67 -27.56
C HIS A 229 -25.06 21.82 -27.43
N ARG A 230 -24.71 22.90 -26.75
CA ARG A 230 -25.56 24.12 -26.65
C ARG A 230 -25.78 24.77 -28.01
N GLU A 231 -24.77 24.82 -28.87
CA GLU A 231 -24.86 25.36 -30.22
C GLU A 231 -25.79 24.53 -31.10
N ILE A 232 -25.70 23.20 -31.05
CA ILE A 232 -26.58 22.27 -31.75
C ILE A 232 -28.03 22.45 -31.28
N MET A 233 -28.29 22.49 -29.99
CA MET A 233 -29.63 22.69 -29.46
C MET A 233 -30.22 24.02 -29.91
N ARG A 234 -29.44 25.13 -29.88
CA ARG A 234 -29.86 26.44 -30.37
C ARG A 234 -30.20 26.46 -31.87
N LEU A 235 -29.49 25.68 -32.68
CA LEU A 235 -29.78 25.53 -34.13
C LEU A 235 -31.04 24.71 -34.38
N LEU A 236 -31.28 23.70 -33.57
CA LEU A 236 -32.54 22.89 -33.67
C LEU A 236 -33.75 23.71 -33.25
N ASP A 237 -33.66 24.51 -32.19
CA ASP A 237 -34.75 25.39 -31.75
C ASP A 237 -35.07 26.47 -32.81
N LYS A 238 -34.08 27.02 -33.53
CA LYS A 238 -34.31 27.96 -34.63
C LYS A 238 -35.02 27.31 -35.85
N ARG A 239 -34.77 26.02 -36.12
CA ARG A 239 -35.48 25.29 -37.20
C ARG A 239 -36.93 24.99 -36.86
N ALA A 240 -37.22 24.76 -35.57
CA ALA A 240 -38.61 24.55 -35.12
C ALA A 240 -39.49 25.84 -35.13
N ALA A 241 -38.83 27.00 -35.20
CA ALA A 241 -39.51 28.30 -35.17
C ALA A 241 -39.80 28.88 -36.59
N THR A 242 -39.53 28.18 -37.69
CA THR A 242 -39.88 28.63 -39.04
C THR A 242 -41.32 28.17 -39.34
N PRO A 243 -42.28 29.08 -39.58
CA PRO A 243 -43.67 28.73 -39.91
C PRO A 243 -43.76 28.03 -41.29
N ASP A 244 -44.56 26.99 -41.38
CA ASP A 244 -44.96 26.35 -42.64
C ASP A 244 -45.51 27.37 -43.60
N ILE A 245 -44.89 27.50 -44.76
CA ILE A 245 -45.43 28.28 -45.86
C ILE A 245 -46.61 27.46 -46.42
N GLN A 246 -47.82 27.90 -46.10
CA GLN A 246 -49.03 27.38 -46.70
C GLN A 246 -48.97 27.55 -48.24
N THR A 247 -48.90 26.43 -48.96
CA THR A 247 -49.24 26.40 -50.36
C THR A 247 -50.77 26.62 -50.56
N LYS A 248 -51.15 27.85 -50.98
CA LYS A 248 -52.42 28.13 -51.52
C LYS A 248 -52.45 27.58 -52.96
N ASN A 249 -53.20 26.51 -53.21
CA ASN A 249 -53.59 26.13 -54.55
C ASN A 249 -54.90 26.87 -54.86
N SER A 250 -54.87 27.59 -55.97
CA SER A 250 -56.00 28.02 -56.74
C SER A 250 -56.38 26.97 -57.76
#